data_0b0670786f168abe56e32913b7bbc50b
#
_entry.id   0b0670786f168abe56e32913b7bbc50b
#
_cell.length_a   1.000
_cell.length_b   1.000
_cell.length_c   1.000
_cell.angle_alpha   90.00
_cell.angle_beta   90.00
_cell.angle_gamma   90.00
#
_symmetry.space_group_name_H-M   'P 1'
#
loop_
_entity.id
_entity.type
_entity.pdbx_description
1 polymer ?
#
loop_
_entity_poly.entity_id
_entity_poly.type
_entity_poly.pdbx_seq_one_letter_code
_entity_poly.pdbx_strand_id
1 'polypeptide(L)'
;MRIVENPVEERELIESIMKKHGHTPDHNFDWLMYCSDEGEPKTAIWDDGYAVWYYKNKNGLVAVSDPIAPINKYQEVIGEFLKTLFDPDRRIRFLDLRDEAHDIIRNLYTDNYKFDYDIVWPVVDMNLFDPELPGGHFKDIRNALSKFNREHGIDIKDATSVDRKGLHGIVDRWLDDRKKAGIEELYPGRYHNMIDGSFRGTKSARAMFVDGKAVGFNAGWETPNNTSQWSAAIGLHDFSIKDLGLALLMEDLVWIKNAGYKTCDLEGSDPQALRFKTQFFLKFDTYKTYTFWLTNQT
;
A
#
# COMPACT_ATOMS: atom_id res chain seq x y z
N MET A 1 20.83 7.84 17.43
CA MET A 1 20.27 6.92 16.41
C MET A 1 21.17 5.70 16.25
N ARG A 2 20.61 4.49 16.13
CA ARG A 2 21.32 3.25 15.77
C ARG A 2 20.72 2.61 14.53
N ILE A 3 21.52 1.90 13.74
CA ILE A 3 21.07 1.16 12.57
C ILE A 3 20.85 -0.31 12.95
N VAL A 4 19.69 -0.83 12.60
CA VAL A 4 19.32 -2.24 12.72
C VAL A 4 19.51 -2.88 11.34
N GLU A 5 20.55 -3.71 11.24
CA GLU A 5 20.93 -4.36 9.98
C GLU A 5 19.96 -5.50 9.60
N ASN A 6 19.36 -6.16 10.59
CA ASN A 6 18.36 -7.20 10.41
C ASN A 6 17.09 -6.86 11.21
N PRO A 7 16.08 -6.22 10.59
CA PRO A 7 14.87 -5.81 11.29
C PRO A 7 14.10 -6.96 11.96
N VAL A 8 14.27 -8.20 11.47
CA VAL A 8 13.60 -9.38 12.05
C VAL A 8 14.03 -9.64 13.50
N GLU A 9 15.29 -9.36 13.83
CA GLU A 9 15.82 -9.54 15.20
C GLU A 9 15.26 -8.54 16.20
N GLU A 10 14.77 -7.39 15.71
CA GLU A 10 14.19 -6.31 16.51
C GLU A 10 12.68 -6.12 16.24
N ARG A 11 12.04 -7.16 15.73
CA ARG A 11 10.64 -7.10 15.28
C ARG A 11 9.70 -6.51 16.34
N GLU A 12 9.75 -7.03 17.56
CA GLU A 12 8.85 -6.60 18.64
C GLU A 12 9.02 -5.11 18.98
N LEU A 13 10.25 -4.61 18.98
CA LEU A 13 10.53 -3.19 19.19
C LEU A 13 9.98 -2.35 18.03
N ILE A 14 10.28 -2.74 16.79
CA ILE A 14 9.82 -1.99 15.59
C ILE A 14 8.30 -1.97 15.52
N GLU A 15 7.62 -3.10 15.74
CA GLU A 15 6.15 -3.16 15.78
C GLU A 15 5.57 -2.29 16.92
N SER A 16 6.24 -2.22 18.07
CA SER A 16 5.82 -1.35 19.17
C SER A 16 5.90 0.14 18.78
N ILE A 17 6.98 0.52 18.07
CA ILE A 17 7.17 1.88 17.53
C ILE A 17 6.09 2.18 16.48
N MET A 18 5.82 1.25 15.55
CA MET A 18 4.77 1.38 14.54
C MET A 18 3.39 1.54 15.20
N LYS A 19 3.07 0.72 16.19
CA LYS A 19 1.81 0.81 16.93
C LYS A 19 1.62 2.17 17.60
N LYS A 20 2.70 2.79 18.08
CA LYS A 20 2.64 4.08 18.76
C LYS A 20 2.60 5.25 17.80
N HIS A 21 3.34 5.20 16.71
CA HIS A 21 3.61 6.35 15.84
C HIS A 21 3.28 6.09 14.36
N GLY A 22 3.02 4.85 13.96
CA GLY A 22 2.74 4.50 12.57
C GLY A 22 1.37 4.98 12.12
N HIS A 23 1.33 5.94 11.20
CA HIS A 23 0.13 6.66 10.77
C HIS A 23 -0.12 6.56 9.27
N THR A 24 0.67 5.77 8.56
CA THR A 24 0.48 5.48 7.14
C THR A 24 0.14 4.01 6.92
N PRO A 25 -0.50 3.64 5.81
CA PRO A 25 -0.73 2.25 5.42
C PRO A 25 0.56 1.43 5.36
N ASP A 26 1.65 2.03 4.90
CA ASP A 26 2.95 1.36 4.73
C ASP A 26 3.65 1.03 6.05
N HIS A 27 3.23 1.60 7.18
CA HIS A 27 3.80 1.30 8.49
C HIS A 27 3.38 -0.08 9.00
N ASN A 28 3.49 -1.10 8.15
CA ASN A 28 3.22 -2.50 8.46
C ASN A 28 4.52 -3.30 8.30
N PHE A 29 4.98 -3.92 9.38
CA PHE A 29 6.27 -4.62 9.42
C PHE A 29 6.39 -5.70 8.33
N ASP A 30 5.38 -6.58 8.23
CA ASP A 30 5.43 -7.67 7.26
C ASP A 30 5.31 -7.17 5.82
N TRP A 31 4.50 -6.13 5.57
CA TRP A 31 4.43 -5.48 4.25
C TRP A 31 5.78 -4.94 3.83
N LEU A 32 6.45 -4.20 4.71
CA LEU A 32 7.78 -3.68 4.44
C LEU A 32 8.81 -4.82 4.22
N MET A 33 8.70 -5.92 4.97
CA MET A 33 9.55 -7.09 4.72
C MET A 33 9.27 -7.78 3.37
N TYR A 34 8.03 -7.73 2.88
CA TYR A 34 7.68 -8.30 1.57
C TYR A 34 8.21 -7.46 0.40
N CYS A 35 8.45 -6.16 0.58
CA CYS A 35 8.98 -5.27 -0.44
C CYS A 35 10.48 -5.45 -0.73
N SER A 36 10.97 -6.69 -0.69
CA SER A 36 12.39 -7.05 -0.92
C SER A 36 12.92 -6.66 -2.31
N ASP A 37 12.06 -6.38 -3.27
CA ASP A 37 12.43 -5.84 -4.59
C ASP A 37 13.13 -4.49 -4.49
N GLU A 38 12.91 -3.73 -3.42
CA GLU A 38 13.58 -2.44 -3.15
C GLU A 38 15.02 -2.62 -2.65
N GLY A 39 15.37 -3.78 -2.08
CA GLY A 39 16.70 -4.09 -1.55
C GLY A 39 16.66 -4.79 -0.19
N GLU A 40 17.79 -4.76 0.52
CA GLU A 40 17.89 -5.30 1.88
C GLU A 40 17.22 -4.36 2.88
N PRO A 41 16.21 -4.81 3.66
CA PRO A 41 15.52 -3.98 4.63
C PRO A 41 16.44 -3.63 5.81
N LYS A 42 16.39 -2.37 6.22
CA LYS A 42 17.10 -1.79 7.36
C LYS A 42 16.17 -0.87 8.12
N THR A 43 16.48 -0.62 9.38
CA THR A 43 15.72 0.34 10.18
C THR A 43 16.69 1.21 10.98
N ALA A 44 16.54 2.52 10.88
CA ALA A 44 17.18 3.46 11.80
C ALA A 44 16.24 3.66 13.01
N ILE A 45 16.74 3.48 14.23
CA ILE A 45 15.95 3.58 15.47
C ILE A 45 16.59 4.60 16.39
N TRP A 46 15.78 5.48 16.99
CA TRP A 46 16.14 6.45 18.02
C TRP A 46 15.77 5.95 19.42
N ASP A 47 16.55 6.35 20.43
CA ASP A 47 16.31 5.97 21.82
C ASP A 47 14.95 6.46 22.35
N ASP A 48 14.42 7.56 21.76
CA ASP A 48 13.09 8.09 22.04
C ASP A 48 11.94 7.25 21.45
N GLY A 49 12.25 6.14 20.78
CA GLY A 49 11.27 5.24 20.19
C GLY A 49 10.69 5.76 18.87
N TYR A 50 11.53 6.32 18.01
CA TYR A 50 11.20 6.68 16.63
C TYR A 50 11.96 5.78 15.68
N ALA A 51 11.49 5.68 14.42
CA ALA A 51 12.16 4.88 13.41
C ALA A 51 12.01 5.45 12.01
N VAL A 52 12.95 5.10 11.13
CA VAL A 52 12.86 5.28 9.68
C VAL A 52 13.17 3.94 9.05
N TRP A 53 12.26 3.44 8.21
CA TRP A 53 12.47 2.24 7.42
C TRP A 53 13.11 2.58 6.10
N TYR A 54 14.11 1.82 5.68
CA TYR A 54 14.75 1.97 4.38
C TYR A 54 15.32 0.65 3.87
N TYR A 55 15.59 0.60 2.58
CA TYR A 55 16.28 -0.52 1.93
C TYR A 55 17.65 -0.06 1.45
N LYS A 56 18.60 -0.99 1.47
CA LYS A 56 19.91 -0.80 0.87
C LYS A 56 20.04 -1.68 -0.36
N ASN A 57 20.37 -1.09 -1.50
CA ASN A 57 20.62 -1.80 -2.74
C ASN A 57 21.90 -1.31 -3.43
N LYS A 58 22.22 -1.88 -4.58
CA LYS A 58 23.42 -1.51 -5.34
C LYS A 58 23.45 -0.05 -5.82
N ASN A 59 22.28 0.59 -5.92
CA ASN A 59 22.14 1.96 -6.43
C ASN A 59 22.12 3.01 -5.31
N GLY A 60 22.05 2.60 -4.05
CA GLY A 60 21.97 3.51 -2.89
C GLY A 60 20.98 3.05 -1.85
N LEU A 61 20.25 4.01 -1.30
CA LEU A 61 19.22 3.79 -0.27
C LEU A 61 17.84 4.13 -0.81
N VAL A 62 16.82 3.43 -0.32
CA VAL A 62 15.42 3.69 -0.60
C VAL A 62 14.68 3.79 0.72
N ALA A 63 14.35 5.02 1.17
CA ALA A 63 13.51 5.25 2.34
C ALA A 63 12.04 5.22 1.92
N VAL A 64 11.21 4.51 2.67
CA VAL A 64 9.80 4.29 2.31
C VAL A 64 8.90 4.87 3.38
N SER A 65 7.90 5.61 2.91
CA SER A 65 6.89 6.25 3.74
C SER A 65 7.47 7.30 4.72
N ASP A 66 6.63 7.95 5.47
CA ASP A 66 7.02 8.94 6.47
C ASP A 66 7.88 8.33 7.58
N PRO A 67 8.65 9.14 8.32
CA PRO A 67 9.24 8.69 9.58
C PRO A 67 8.17 8.16 10.54
N ILE A 68 8.46 7.06 11.21
CA ILE A 68 7.61 6.48 12.25
C ILE A 68 7.84 7.26 13.54
N ALA A 69 7.30 8.46 13.60
CA ALA A 69 7.51 9.45 14.65
C ALA A 69 6.32 10.42 14.71
N PRO A 70 6.15 11.20 15.79
CA PRO A 70 5.26 12.36 15.77
C PRO A 70 5.70 13.43 14.76
N ILE A 71 4.76 14.07 14.07
CA ILE A 71 5.05 15.07 13.03
C ILE A 71 6.00 16.18 13.51
N ASN A 72 5.83 16.67 14.76
CA ASN A 72 6.72 17.68 15.34
C ASN A 72 8.16 17.22 15.57
N LYS A 73 8.46 15.95 15.36
CA LYS A 73 9.80 15.36 15.44
C LYS A 73 10.42 15.09 14.06
N TYR A 74 9.67 15.25 12.98
CA TYR A 74 10.15 14.93 11.63
C TYR A 74 11.44 15.65 11.26
N GLN A 75 11.56 16.97 11.55
CA GLN A 75 12.75 17.72 11.22
C GLN A 75 14.00 17.17 11.92
N GLU A 76 13.87 16.77 13.19
CA GLU A 76 14.95 16.18 13.98
C GLU A 76 15.33 14.80 13.43
N VAL A 77 14.34 13.93 13.26
CA VAL A 77 14.52 12.54 12.80
C VAL A 77 15.10 12.50 11.38
N ILE A 78 14.51 13.25 10.45
CA ILE A 78 14.98 13.33 9.06
C ILE A 78 16.37 13.95 8.98
N GLY A 79 16.61 15.04 9.72
CA GLY A 79 17.91 15.71 9.73
C GLY A 79 19.04 14.81 10.21
N GLU A 80 18.83 14.05 11.30
CA GLU A 80 19.83 13.11 11.81
C GLU A 80 19.99 11.89 10.88
N PHE A 81 18.89 11.34 10.34
CA PHE A 81 18.92 10.25 9.37
C PHE A 81 19.77 10.61 8.16
N LEU A 82 19.50 11.76 7.55
CA LEU A 82 20.23 12.22 6.37
C LEU A 82 21.68 12.59 6.68
N LYS A 83 21.95 13.27 7.80
CA LYS A 83 23.33 13.58 8.24
C LYS A 83 24.17 12.32 8.39
N THR A 84 23.57 11.21 8.78
CA THR A 84 24.28 9.94 9.04
C THR A 84 24.44 9.09 7.79
N LEU A 85 23.41 9.05 6.92
CA LEU A 85 23.34 8.08 5.83
C LEU A 85 23.43 8.70 4.43
N PHE A 86 23.19 10.02 4.30
CA PHE A 86 23.34 10.67 3.00
C PHE A 86 24.81 10.89 2.69
N ASP A 87 25.26 10.19 1.67
CA ASP A 87 26.56 10.37 1.05
C ASP A 87 26.31 11.00 -0.33
N PRO A 88 26.87 12.18 -0.63
CA PRO A 88 26.68 12.82 -1.94
C PRO A 88 27.02 11.92 -3.14
N ASP A 89 27.90 10.97 -2.99
CA ASP A 89 28.27 10.01 -4.05
C ASP A 89 27.25 8.86 -4.17
N ARG A 90 26.24 8.82 -3.30
CA ARG A 90 25.17 7.82 -3.30
C ARG A 90 23.82 8.49 -3.38
N ARG A 91 22.90 7.85 -4.10
CA ARG A 91 21.52 8.32 -4.22
C ARG A 91 20.70 7.82 -3.05
N ILE A 92 19.80 8.68 -2.54
CA ILE A 92 18.69 8.24 -1.70
C ILE A 92 17.40 8.49 -2.46
N ARG A 93 16.59 7.46 -2.64
CA ARG A 93 15.21 7.56 -3.13
C ARG A 93 14.28 7.60 -1.93
N PHE A 94 13.34 8.51 -1.95
CA PHE A 94 12.23 8.55 -1.02
C PHE A 94 10.98 8.13 -1.76
N LEU A 95 10.26 7.15 -1.22
CA LEU A 95 9.02 6.63 -1.77
C LEU A 95 7.85 6.99 -0.86
N ASP A 96 6.82 7.58 -1.43
CA ASP A 96 5.51 7.78 -0.80
C ASP A 96 5.53 8.59 0.51
N LEU A 97 6.33 9.67 0.54
CA LEU A 97 6.33 10.62 1.65
C LEU A 97 5.16 11.61 1.52
N ARG A 98 4.48 11.90 2.64
CA ARG A 98 3.44 12.93 2.72
C ARG A 98 4.02 14.33 2.74
N ASP A 99 3.16 15.35 2.61
CA ASP A 99 3.54 16.77 2.50
C ASP A 99 4.56 17.20 3.56
N GLU A 100 4.34 16.86 4.83
CA GLU A 100 5.19 17.36 5.94
C GLU A 100 6.62 16.82 5.84
N ALA A 101 6.79 15.52 5.62
CA ALA A 101 8.12 14.90 5.48
C ALA A 101 8.81 15.34 4.20
N HIS A 102 8.07 15.38 3.08
CA HIS A 102 8.54 15.84 1.79
C HIS A 102 9.06 17.28 1.85
N ASP A 103 8.29 18.23 2.42
CA ASP A 103 8.66 19.64 2.47
C ASP A 103 9.88 19.89 3.34
N ILE A 104 10.04 19.17 4.45
CA ILE A 104 11.24 19.23 5.29
C ILE A 104 12.47 18.83 4.47
N ILE A 105 12.43 17.71 3.78
CA ILE A 105 13.59 17.21 3.00
C ILE A 105 13.91 18.17 1.84
N ARG A 106 12.90 18.59 1.09
CA ARG A 106 13.04 19.53 -0.01
C ARG A 106 13.69 20.84 0.42
N ASN A 107 13.29 21.37 1.58
CA ASN A 107 13.84 22.62 2.11
C ASN A 107 15.27 22.48 2.62
N LEU A 108 15.61 21.32 3.22
CA LEU A 108 16.97 21.06 3.73
C LEU A 108 17.99 20.75 2.62
N TYR A 109 17.53 20.18 1.50
CA TYR A 109 18.38 19.65 0.42
C TYR A 109 17.97 20.15 -0.96
N THR A 110 17.60 21.43 -1.08
CA THR A 110 17.07 22.02 -2.32
C THR A 110 17.95 21.74 -3.54
N ASP A 111 19.27 21.86 -3.38
CA ASP A 111 20.23 21.67 -4.49
C ASP A 111 20.43 20.20 -4.89
N ASN A 112 20.07 19.28 -4.02
CA ASN A 112 20.18 17.83 -4.26
C ASN A 112 18.86 17.17 -4.64
N TYR A 113 17.73 17.90 -4.49
CA TYR A 113 16.40 17.39 -4.68
C TYR A 113 16.05 17.21 -6.17
N LYS A 114 15.58 16.04 -6.54
CA LYS A 114 15.05 15.74 -7.86
C LYS A 114 13.69 15.05 -7.74
N PHE A 115 12.63 15.76 -8.10
CA PHE A 115 11.27 15.21 -8.16
C PHE A 115 11.18 14.05 -9.17
N ASP A 116 10.42 13.02 -8.82
CA ASP A 116 10.11 11.86 -9.69
C ASP A 116 8.60 11.89 -10.05
N TYR A 117 7.73 11.57 -9.11
CA TYR A 117 6.28 11.64 -9.28
C TYR A 117 5.55 11.86 -7.96
N ASP A 118 4.25 12.17 -8.05
CA ASP A 118 3.31 12.17 -6.93
C ASP A 118 2.14 11.22 -7.20
N ILE A 119 1.56 10.68 -6.13
CA ILE A 119 0.41 9.78 -6.17
C ILE A 119 -0.69 10.33 -5.27
N VAL A 120 -1.95 10.19 -5.72
CA VAL A 120 -3.14 10.55 -4.95
C VAL A 120 -3.69 9.32 -4.23
N TRP A 121 -3.96 9.48 -2.94
CA TRP A 121 -4.52 8.44 -2.07
C TRP A 121 -5.95 8.81 -1.68
N PRO A 122 -6.97 8.12 -2.18
CA PRO A 122 -8.35 8.38 -1.79
C PRO A 122 -8.67 7.71 -0.45
N VAL A 123 -9.29 8.50 0.43
CA VAL A 123 -9.79 8.04 1.73
C VAL A 123 -11.29 8.22 1.77
N VAL A 124 -12.02 7.18 2.09
CA VAL A 124 -13.48 7.16 2.06
C VAL A 124 -14.06 6.97 3.46
N ASP A 125 -15.16 7.67 3.74
CA ASP A 125 -15.95 7.47 4.96
C ASP A 125 -16.90 6.28 4.74
N MET A 126 -16.66 5.19 5.45
CA MET A 126 -17.45 3.97 5.36
C MET A 126 -18.88 4.11 5.91
N ASN A 127 -19.16 5.16 6.70
CA ASN A 127 -20.53 5.45 7.10
C ASN A 127 -21.37 5.94 5.91
N LEU A 128 -20.75 6.58 4.92
CA LEU A 128 -21.41 7.07 3.71
C LEU A 128 -21.53 6.02 2.61
N PHE A 129 -20.80 4.90 2.71
CA PHE A 129 -20.92 3.81 1.76
C PHE A 129 -22.21 3.03 2.00
N ASP A 130 -23.03 2.90 0.96
CA ASP A 130 -24.24 2.07 0.97
C ASP A 130 -24.05 0.91 -0.03
N PRO A 131 -24.02 -0.35 0.43
CA PRO A 131 -23.89 -1.53 -0.44
C PRO A 131 -24.98 -1.64 -1.51
N GLU A 132 -26.16 -1.08 -1.26
CA GLU A 132 -27.27 -1.10 -2.24
C GLU A 132 -27.06 -0.07 -3.37
N LEU A 133 -26.08 0.84 -3.22
CA LEU A 133 -25.74 1.87 -4.21
C LEU A 133 -26.97 2.62 -4.74
N PRO A 134 -27.78 3.26 -3.90
CA PRO A 134 -29.04 3.86 -4.29
C PRO A 134 -28.86 5.04 -5.24
N GLY A 135 -29.90 5.30 -6.05
CA GLY A 135 -29.94 6.44 -6.97
C GLY A 135 -29.42 6.17 -8.38
N GLY A 136 -29.62 7.16 -9.25
CA GLY A 136 -29.31 7.07 -10.69
C GLY A 136 -27.81 7.06 -10.98
N HIS A 137 -27.01 7.71 -10.13
CA HIS A 137 -25.56 7.80 -10.28
C HIS A 137 -24.89 6.41 -10.34
N PHE A 138 -25.36 5.47 -9.52
CA PHE A 138 -24.79 4.13 -9.43
C PHE A 138 -25.47 3.10 -10.33
N LYS A 139 -26.38 3.52 -11.22
CA LYS A 139 -27.17 2.57 -12.07
C LYS A 139 -26.29 1.62 -12.86
N ASP A 140 -25.25 2.13 -13.50
CA ASP A 140 -24.40 1.30 -14.37
C ASP A 140 -23.57 0.31 -13.56
N ILE A 141 -23.08 0.72 -12.38
CA ILE A 141 -22.38 -0.19 -11.44
C ILE A 141 -23.30 -1.31 -10.98
N ARG A 142 -24.52 -0.97 -10.53
CA ARG A 142 -25.51 -2.00 -10.12
C ARG A 142 -25.83 -2.97 -11.25
N ASN A 143 -26.00 -2.47 -12.47
CA ASN A 143 -26.28 -3.30 -13.63
C ASN A 143 -25.11 -4.24 -13.94
N ALA A 144 -23.86 -3.75 -13.88
CA ALA A 144 -22.65 -4.55 -14.09
C ALA A 144 -22.52 -5.63 -13.02
N LEU A 145 -22.65 -5.29 -11.74
CA LEU A 145 -22.60 -6.23 -10.61
C LEU A 145 -23.73 -7.27 -10.70
N SER A 146 -24.97 -6.83 -10.98
CA SER A 146 -26.12 -7.75 -11.13
C SER A 146 -25.94 -8.72 -12.29
N LYS A 147 -25.35 -8.25 -13.40
CA LYS A 147 -25.02 -9.11 -14.53
C LYS A 147 -23.94 -10.10 -14.16
N PHE A 148 -22.85 -9.66 -13.57
CA PHE A 148 -21.73 -10.49 -13.14
C PHE A 148 -22.19 -11.60 -12.19
N ASN A 149 -22.96 -11.25 -11.15
CA ASN A 149 -23.49 -12.21 -10.18
C ASN A 149 -24.49 -13.24 -10.78
N ARG A 150 -25.18 -12.89 -11.87
CA ARG A 150 -26.08 -13.80 -12.56
C ARG A 150 -25.35 -14.76 -13.50
N GLU A 151 -24.25 -14.30 -14.10
CA GLU A 151 -23.49 -15.04 -15.10
C GLU A 151 -22.43 -15.98 -14.50
N HIS A 152 -22.05 -15.77 -13.23
CA HIS A 152 -20.96 -16.47 -12.57
C HIS A 152 -21.35 -17.04 -11.21
N GLY A 153 -20.85 -18.23 -10.90
CA GLY A 153 -20.84 -18.80 -9.56
C GLY A 153 -19.69 -18.22 -8.75
N ILE A 154 -19.99 -17.33 -7.78
CA ILE A 154 -19.00 -16.63 -6.98
C ILE A 154 -18.87 -17.30 -5.62
N ASP A 155 -17.62 -17.52 -5.17
CA ASP A 155 -17.30 -18.00 -3.83
C ASP A 155 -16.12 -17.17 -3.27
N ILE A 156 -16.17 -16.83 -1.99
CA ILE A 156 -15.14 -16.09 -1.28
C ILE A 156 -14.54 -16.97 -0.21
N LYS A 157 -13.22 -17.10 -0.22
CA LYS A 157 -12.48 -17.92 0.77
C LYS A 157 -11.41 -17.10 1.45
N ASP A 158 -11.05 -17.49 2.67
CA ASP A 158 -9.83 -17.03 3.31
C ASP A 158 -8.64 -17.40 2.41
N ALA A 159 -7.86 -16.40 1.98
CA ALA A 159 -6.74 -16.60 1.07
C ALA A 159 -5.65 -17.50 1.68
N THR A 160 -5.54 -17.54 3.01
CA THR A 160 -4.58 -18.43 3.70
C THR A 160 -4.93 -19.91 3.55
N SER A 161 -6.19 -20.22 3.25
CA SER A 161 -6.69 -21.59 3.00
C SER A 161 -6.64 -22.02 1.53
N VAL A 162 -6.27 -21.11 0.64
CA VAL A 162 -6.24 -21.35 -0.82
C VAL A 162 -4.86 -21.89 -1.21
N ASP A 163 -4.85 -22.78 -2.22
CA ASP A 163 -3.59 -23.25 -2.81
C ASP A 163 -2.75 -22.07 -3.34
N ARG A 164 -1.54 -21.96 -2.84
CA ARG A 164 -0.59 -20.88 -3.19
C ARG A 164 -0.33 -20.78 -4.68
N LYS A 165 -0.28 -21.93 -5.39
CA LYS A 165 -0.09 -21.94 -6.85
C LYS A 165 -1.21 -21.19 -7.58
N GLY A 166 -2.45 -21.31 -7.11
CA GLY A 166 -3.58 -20.56 -7.64
C GLY A 166 -3.43 -19.05 -7.44
N LEU A 167 -2.97 -18.64 -6.25
CA LEU A 167 -2.76 -17.23 -5.90
C LEU A 167 -1.57 -16.64 -6.68
N HIS A 168 -0.44 -17.34 -6.76
CA HIS A 168 0.69 -16.91 -7.60
C HIS A 168 0.26 -16.73 -9.06
N GLY A 169 -0.55 -17.65 -9.59
CA GLY A 169 -1.08 -17.53 -10.94
C GLY A 169 -1.97 -16.29 -11.15
N ILE A 170 -2.61 -15.73 -10.12
CA ILE A 170 -3.32 -14.44 -10.21
C ILE A 170 -2.30 -13.31 -10.38
N VAL A 171 -1.24 -13.29 -9.58
CA VAL A 171 -0.16 -12.28 -9.68
C VAL A 171 0.50 -12.32 -11.06
N ASP A 172 0.79 -13.50 -11.59
CA ASP A 172 1.42 -13.67 -12.90
C ASP A 172 0.54 -13.11 -14.03
N ARG A 173 -0.77 -13.44 -14.02
CA ARG A 173 -1.72 -12.90 -15.01
C ARG A 173 -1.89 -11.38 -14.89
N TRP A 174 -2.00 -10.87 -13.68
CA TRP A 174 -2.04 -9.44 -13.42
C TRP A 174 -0.80 -8.74 -13.99
N LEU A 175 0.41 -9.29 -13.74
CA LEU A 175 1.67 -8.76 -14.23
C LEU A 175 1.71 -8.74 -15.78
N ASP A 176 1.30 -9.83 -16.41
CA ASP A 176 1.27 -9.93 -17.88
C ASP A 176 0.34 -8.89 -18.51
N ASP A 177 -0.83 -8.68 -17.91
CA ASP A 177 -1.80 -7.70 -18.42
C ASP A 177 -1.31 -6.26 -18.20
N ARG A 178 -0.66 -5.96 -17.10
CA ARG A 178 -0.03 -4.66 -16.85
C ARG A 178 1.11 -4.37 -17.83
N LYS A 179 1.95 -5.35 -18.11
CA LYS A 179 3.01 -5.24 -19.15
C LYS A 179 2.43 -4.98 -20.54
N LYS A 180 1.36 -5.70 -20.92
CA LYS A 180 0.65 -5.44 -22.20
C LYS A 180 0.06 -4.04 -22.27
N ALA A 181 -0.33 -3.46 -21.14
CA ALA A 181 -0.81 -2.08 -21.04
C ALA A 181 0.32 -1.04 -21.04
N GLY A 182 1.59 -1.45 -21.15
CA GLY A 182 2.76 -0.55 -21.21
C GLY A 182 3.19 0.00 -19.85
N ILE A 183 2.80 -0.64 -18.75
CA ILE A 183 3.23 -0.23 -17.40
C ILE A 183 4.56 -0.92 -17.11
N GLU A 184 5.61 -0.15 -16.89
CA GLU A 184 6.99 -0.64 -16.74
C GLU A 184 7.40 -0.84 -15.28
N GLU A 185 7.00 0.04 -14.38
CA GLU A 185 7.35 -0.05 -12.95
C GLU A 185 6.38 -0.97 -12.20
N LEU A 186 6.71 -2.26 -12.17
CA LEU A 186 5.94 -3.29 -11.49
C LEU A 186 6.84 -4.05 -10.53
N TYR A 187 6.36 -4.24 -9.33
CA TYR A 187 7.07 -4.93 -8.23
C TYR A 187 6.28 -6.16 -7.76
N PRO A 188 6.17 -7.22 -8.59
CA PRO A 188 5.35 -8.40 -8.28
C PRO A 188 5.92 -9.21 -7.12
N GLY A 189 7.21 -9.11 -6.83
CA GLY A 189 7.89 -9.86 -5.77
C GLY A 189 7.23 -9.69 -4.41
N ARG A 190 6.77 -8.48 -4.06
CA ARG A 190 6.06 -8.22 -2.80
C ARG A 190 4.79 -9.06 -2.64
N TYR A 191 4.03 -9.27 -3.72
CA TYR A 191 2.81 -10.07 -3.70
C TYR A 191 3.11 -11.56 -3.61
N HIS A 192 4.14 -12.04 -4.32
CA HIS A 192 4.61 -13.41 -4.22
C HIS A 192 5.13 -13.70 -2.80
N ASN A 193 5.94 -12.81 -2.23
CA ASN A 193 6.47 -12.94 -0.87
C ASN A 193 5.34 -12.97 0.19
N MET A 194 4.29 -12.15 -0.01
CA MET A 194 3.13 -12.13 0.87
C MET A 194 2.36 -13.47 0.83
N ILE A 195 2.15 -14.04 -0.35
CA ILE A 195 1.52 -15.35 -0.54
C ILE A 195 2.37 -16.44 0.14
N ASP A 196 3.69 -16.43 -0.08
CA ASP A 196 4.64 -17.38 0.53
C ASP A 196 4.70 -17.22 2.06
N GLY A 197 4.57 -15.99 2.55
CA GLY A 197 4.44 -15.65 3.97
C GLY A 197 3.05 -15.95 4.55
N SER A 198 2.13 -16.59 3.79
CA SER A 198 0.75 -16.89 4.22
C SER A 198 0.02 -15.64 4.71
N PHE A 199 0.19 -14.50 4.02
CA PHE A 199 -0.45 -13.23 4.33
C PHE A 199 -0.19 -12.72 5.76
N ARG A 200 0.95 -13.10 6.36
CA ARG A 200 1.32 -12.58 7.67
C ARG A 200 1.38 -11.05 7.63
N GLY A 201 0.93 -10.39 8.68
CA GLY A 201 0.83 -8.93 8.76
C GLY A 201 -0.47 -8.36 8.19
N THR A 202 -1.28 -9.15 7.48
CA THR A 202 -2.62 -8.73 7.08
C THR A 202 -3.64 -9.05 8.17
N LYS A 203 -4.66 -8.22 8.29
CA LYS A 203 -5.81 -8.46 9.19
C LYS A 203 -6.89 -9.26 8.49
N SER A 204 -6.97 -9.15 7.17
CA SER A 204 -7.85 -9.91 6.29
C SER A 204 -7.16 -10.14 4.96
N ALA A 205 -7.28 -11.35 4.44
CA ALA A 205 -6.90 -11.71 3.07
C ALA A 205 -7.98 -12.63 2.51
N ARG A 206 -8.66 -12.23 1.44
CA ARG A 206 -9.80 -12.95 0.87
C ARG A 206 -9.62 -13.16 -0.62
N ALA A 207 -9.76 -14.42 -1.06
CA ALA A 207 -9.69 -14.81 -2.45
C ALA A 207 -11.08 -15.00 -3.05
N MET A 208 -11.31 -14.43 -4.22
CA MET A 208 -12.53 -14.62 -5.01
C MET A 208 -12.33 -15.74 -6.01
N PHE A 209 -13.30 -16.64 -6.01
CA PHE A 209 -13.45 -17.72 -6.99
C PHE A 209 -14.60 -17.40 -7.92
N VAL A 210 -14.39 -17.62 -9.20
CA VAL A 210 -15.42 -17.58 -10.23
C VAL A 210 -15.45 -18.94 -10.91
N ASP A 211 -16.62 -19.58 -10.89
CA ASP A 211 -16.84 -20.91 -11.47
C ASP A 211 -15.80 -21.95 -11.00
N GLY A 212 -15.45 -21.87 -9.70
CA GLY A 212 -14.52 -22.79 -9.03
C GLY A 212 -13.03 -22.47 -9.22
N LYS A 213 -12.65 -21.43 -9.97
CA LYS A 213 -11.27 -21.01 -10.21
C LYS A 213 -10.95 -19.74 -9.40
N ALA A 214 -9.80 -19.71 -8.71
CA ALA A 214 -9.30 -18.51 -8.07
C ALA A 214 -8.91 -17.46 -9.13
N VAL A 215 -9.52 -16.26 -9.06
CA VAL A 215 -9.39 -15.22 -10.09
C VAL A 215 -8.98 -13.87 -9.56
N GLY A 216 -9.04 -13.64 -8.26
CA GLY A 216 -8.61 -12.41 -7.62
C GLY A 216 -8.48 -12.59 -6.11
N PHE A 217 -7.81 -11.64 -5.46
CA PHE A 217 -7.78 -11.56 -4.01
C PHE A 217 -7.60 -10.13 -3.53
N ASN A 218 -8.13 -9.85 -2.35
CA ASN A 218 -7.94 -8.63 -1.58
C ASN A 218 -7.17 -8.97 -0.31
N ALA A 219 -6.32 -8.04 0.14
CA ALA A 219 -5.71 -8.10 1.45
C ALA A 219 -5.52 -6.69 2.02
N GLY A 220 -5.64 -6.57 3.33
CA GLY A 220 -5.51 -5.28 3.98
C GLY A 220 -5.27 -5.40 5.49
N TRP A 221 -5.05 -4.25 6.10
CA TRP A 221 -4.75 -4.12 7.53
C TRP A 221 -5.18 -2.76 8.08
N GLU A 222 -5.14 -2.62 9.38
CA GLU A 222 -5.43 -1.38 10.10
C GLU A 222 -4.21 -0.44 10.03
N THR A 223 -4.44 0.88 9.95
CA THR A 223 -3.36 1.84 10.21
C THR A 223 -2.88 1.65 11.66
N PRO A 224 -1.57 1.46 11.93
CA PRO A 224 -1.11 0.97 13.23
C PRO A 224 -1.54 1.79 14.45
N ASN A 225 -1.54 3.12 14.35
CA ASN A 225 -1.98 4.01 15.44
C ASN A 225 -3.45 4.45 15.32
N ASN A 226 -4.19 3.94 14.33
CA ASN A 226 -5.61 4.24 14.10
C ASN A 226 -6.38 3.00 13.63
N THR A 227 -6.74 2.14 14.57
CA THR A 227 -7.44 0.87 14.28
C THR A 227 -8.88 1.04 13.77
N SER A 228 -9.40 2.27 13.70
CA SER A 228 -10.67 2.55 13.04
C SER A 228 -10.55 2.82 11.54
N GLN A 229 -9.32 2.95 11.04
CA GLN A 229 -8.99 3.13 9.63
C GLN A 229 -8.47 1.82 9.05
N TRP A 230 -9.10 1.40 7.96
CA TRP A 230 -8.66 0.27 7.14
C TRP A 230 -7.81 0.75 5.98
N SER A 231 -6.80 -0.01 5.62
CA SER A 231 -6.06 0.10 4.38
C SER A 231 -6.44 -1.07 3.46
N ALA A 232 -7.06 -0.77 2.33
CA ALA A 232 -7.36 -1.74 1.28
C ALA A 232 -6.12 -1.92 0.38
N ALA A 233 -5.03 -2.42 1.00
CA ALA A 233 -3.69 -2.37 0.46
C ALA A 233 -3.50 -3.17 -0.84
N ILE A 234 -4.19 -4.28 -0.98
CA ILE A 234 -4.02 -5.20 -2.10
C ILE A 234 -5.38 -5.52 -2.73
N GLY A 235 -5.46 -5.34 -4.04
CA GLY A 235 -6.58 -5.78 -4.87
C GLY A 235 -6.07 -6.26 -6.22
N LEU A 236 -5.82 -7.56 -6.36
CA LEU A 236 -5.32 -8.17 -7.59
C LEU A 236 -6.35 -9.08 -8.22
N HIS A 237 -6.51 -9.00 -9.54
CA HIS A 237 -7.47 -9.84 -10.26
C HIS A 237 -7.05 -10.12 -11.70
N ASP A 238 -7.67 -11.10 -12.29
CA ASP A 238 -7.54 -11.49 -13.68
C ASP A 238 -8.35 -10.52 -14.57
N PHE A 239 -7.67 -9.65 -15.32
CA PHE A 239 -8.33 -8.66 -16.19
C PHE A 239 -9.06 -9.26 -17.39
N SER A 240 -8.84 -10.53 -17.70
CA SER A 240 -9.56 -11.21 -18.79
C SER A 240 -11.05 -11.45 -18.48
N ILE A 241 -11.44 -11.39 -17.19
CA ILE A 241 -12.83 -11.55 -16.75
C ILE A 241 -13.45 -10.16 -16.58
N LYS A 242 -14.42 -9.89 -17.45
CA LYS A 242 -15.11 -8.59 -17.45
C LYS A 242 -15.81 -8.34 -16.12
N ASP A 243 -15.76 -7.11 -15.64
CA ASP A 243 -16.38 -6.63 -14.39
C ASP A 243 -15.90 -7.31 -13.10
N LEU A 244 -14.90 -8.22 -13.17
CA LEU A 244 -14.33 -8.89 -12.00
C LEU A 244 -13.74 -7.91 -11.00
N GLY A 245 -12.94 -6.91 -11.46
CA GLY A 245 -12.36 -5.91 -10.58
C GLY A 245 -13.42 -5.11 -9.81
N LEU A 246 -14.57 -4.83 -10.47
CA LEU A 246 -15.69 -4.15 -9.84
C LEU A 246 -16.34 -5.04 -8.74
N ALA A 247 -16.53 -6.31 -9.03
CA ALA A 247 -17.10 -7.27 -8.08
C ALA A 247 -16.16 -7.49 -6.88
N LEU A 248 -14.85 -7.59 -7.13
CA LEU A 248 -13.83 -7.78 -6.10
C LEU A 248 -13.74 -6.57 -5.17
N LEU A 249 -13.75 -5.35 -5.71
CA LEU A 249 -13.73 -4.13 -4.90
C LEU A 249 -15.03 -3.96 -4.11
N MET A 250 -16.18 -4.27 -4.73
CA MET A 250 -17.48 -4.22 -4.03
C MET A 250 -17.52 -5.18 -2.84
N GLU A 251 -17.04 -6.39 -3.03
CA GLU A 251 -16.94 -7.40 -1.95
C GLU A 251 -16.05 -6.89 -0.80
N ASP A 252 -14.90 -6.29 -1.13
CA ASP A 252 -14.00 -5.75 -0.13
C ASP A 252 -14.64 -4.60 0.67
N LEU A 253 -15.27 -3.65 -0.01
CA LEU A 253 -15.97 -2.53 0.63
C LEU A 253 -17.11 -2.99 1.54
N VAL A 254 -17.88 -4.00 1.12
CA VAL A 254 -18.94 -4.59 1.94
C VAL A 254 -18.36 -5.25 3.19
N TRP A 255 -17.27 -5.99 3.04
CA TRP A 255 -16.60 -6.62 4.18
C TRP A 255 -16.05 -5.56 5.15
N ILE A 256 -15.35 -4.52 4.65
CA ILE A 256 -14.79 -3.42 5.46
C ILE A 256 -15.89 -2.72 6.27
N LYS A 257 -17.03 -2.43 5.63
CA LYS A 257 -18.19 -1.83 6.31
C LYS A 257 -18.73 -2.74 7.41
N ASN A 258 -18.93 -4.02 7.11
CA ASN A 258 -19.48 -4.99 8.06
C ASN A 258 -18.52 -5.27 9.23
N ALA A 259 -17.21 -5.15 9.01
CA ALA A 259 -16.20 -5.22 10.05
C ALA A 259 -16.18 -3.98 10.97
N GLY A 260 -16.91 -2.90 10.62
CA GLY A 260 -17.12 -1.73 11.47
C GLY A 260 -16.05 -0.64 11.35
N TYR A 261 -15.21 -0.69 10.32
CA TYR A 261 -14.23 0.38 10.07
C TYR A 261 -14.94 1.69 9.69
N LYS A 262 -14.41 2.81 10.19
CA LYS A 262 -14.98 4.14 9.95
C LYS A 262 -14.50 4.76 8.66
N THR A 263 -13.23 4.56 8.36
CA THR A 263 -12.60 5.08 7.15
C THR A 263 -11.83 3.97 6.45
N CYS A 264 -11.72 4.08 5.13
CA CYS A 264 -10.89 3.19 4.32
C CYS A 264 -9.97 4.02 3.42
N ASP A 265 -8.67 3.77 3.53
CA ASP A 265 -7.67 4.20 2.58
C ASP A 265 -7.66 3.19 1.43
N LEU A 266 -7.90 3.67 0.21
CA LEU A 266 -7.98 2.84 -1.00
C LEU A 266 -6.64 2.77 -1.74
N GLU A 267 -5.55 3.13 -1.08
CA GLU A 267 -4.18 3.10 -1.60
C GLU A 267 -3.89 4.06 -2.78
N GLY A 268 -2.61 4.32 -2.99
CA GLY A 268 -2.12 5.20 -4.04
C GLY A 268 -2.67 4.87 -5.42
N SER A 269 -2.99 5.91 -6.18
CA SER A 269 -3.76 5.77 -7.41
C SER A 269 -3.30 6.75 -8.48
N ASP A 270 -3.05 6.23 -9.68
CA ASP A 270 -3.05 7.03 -10.90
C ASP A 270 -4.49 7.53 -11.23
N PRO A 271 -4.67 8.46 -12.17
CA PRO A 271 -5.99 9.01 -12.48
C PRO A 271 -7.04 7.96 -12.92
N GLN A 272 -6.61 6.84 -13.51
CA GLN A 272 -7.52 5.77 -13.93
C GLN A 272 -7.94 4.91 -12.73
N ALA A 273 -6.97 4.50 -11.91
CA ALA A 273 -7.20 3.76 -10.69
C ALA A 273 -8.03 4.58 -9.68
N LEU A 274 -7.76 5.89 -9.56
CA LEU A 274 -8.53 6.78 -8.71
C LEU A 274 -10.02 6.77 -9.10
N ARG A 275 -10.34 6.96 -10.39
CA ARG A 275 -11.73 6.89 -10.87
C ARG A 275 -12.37 5.54 -10.62
N PHE A 276 -11.64 4.45 -10.86
CA PHE A 276 -12.10 3.10 -10.60
C PHE A 276 -12.40 2.86 -9.11
N LYS A 277 -11.49 3.24 -8.22
CA LYS A 277 -11.63 3.01 -6.77
C LYS A 277 -12.74 3.86 -6.16
N THR A 278 -12.91 5.10 -6.62
CA THR A 278 -13.85 6.06 -6.01
C THR A 278 -15.25 6.04 -6.61
N GLN A 279 -15.51 5.26 -7.66
CA GLN A 279 -16.81 5.23 -8.35
C GLN A 279 -18.00 4.77 -7.47
N PHE A 280 -17.71 4.14 -6.33
CA PHE A 280 -18.72 3.72 -5.34
C PHE A 280 -19.12 4.81 -4.34
N PHE A 281 -18.51 5.99 -4.46
CA PHE A 281 -18.65 7.07 -3.48
C PHE A 281 -19.05 8.37 -4.17
N LEU A 282 -19.95 9.13 -3.53
CA LEU A 282 -20.29 10.49 -3.97
C LEU A 282 -19.32 11.54 -3.43
N LYS A 283 -18.63 11.22 -2.33
CA LYS A 283 -17.64 12.07 -1.67
C LYS A 283 -16.51 11.20 -1.14
N PHE A 284 -15.32 11.70 -1.23
CA PHE A 284 -14.11 11.11 -0.65
C PHE A 284 -13.09 12.22 -0.39
N ASP A 285 -12.22 12.00 0.56
CA ASP A 285 -11.07 12.84 0.82
C ASP A 285 -9.85 12.30 0.06
N THR A 286 -8.82 13.13 -0.09
CA THR A 286 -7.56 12.72 -0.70
C THR A 286 -6.39 13.34 0.03
N TYR A 287 -5.27 12.62 0.04
CA TYR A 287 -3.95 13.19 0.32
C TYR A 287 -2.98 12.79 -0.79
N LYS A 288 -1.80 13.40 -0.80
CA LYS A 288 -0.74 13.06 -1.75
C LYS A 288 0.46 12.46 -1.05
N THR A 289 1.17 11.63 -1.79
CA THR A 289 2.53 11.24 -1.46
C THR A 289 3.47 11.58 -2.61
N TYR A 290 4.72 11.78 -2.27
CA TYR A 290 5.77 12.22 -3.19
C TYR A 290 6.88 11.21 -3.24
N THR A 291 7.31 10.89 -4.45
CA THR A 291 8.50 10.11 -4.73
C THR A 291 9.55 11.01 -5.37
N PHE A 292 10.77 10.98 -4.85
CA PHE A 292 11.86 11.84 -5.29
C PHE A 292 13.23 11.26 -4.91
N TRP A 293 14.26 11.89 -5.43
CA TRP A 293 15.64 11.53 -5.17
C TRP A 293 16.39 12.66 -4.50
N LEU A 294 17.32 12.31 -3.59
CA LEU A 294 18.46 13.15 -3.26
C LEU A 294 19.70 12.60 -3.98
N THR A 295 20.35 13.43 -4.75
CA THR A 295 21.52 13.08 -5.56
C THR A 295 22.40 14.31 -5.75
N ASN A 296 23.72 14.10 -5.96
CA ASN A 296 24.53 15.20 -6.46
C ASN A 296 24.03 15.61 -7.84
N GLN A 297 23.89 16.90 -8.04
CA GLN A 297 23.73 17.44 -9.38
C GLN A 297 25.09 17.28 -10.09
N THR A 298 25.17 16.36 -11.04
CA THR A 298 26.23 16.35 -12.08
C THR A 298 25.69 17.02 -13.33
#